data_9a605056502754379f0b74356105e7cd
#
_entry.id   9a605056502754379f0b74356105e7cd
#
_cell.length_a   1.000
_cell.length_b   1.000
_cell.length_c   1.000
_cell.angle_alpha   90.00
_cell.angle_beta   90.00
_cell.angle_gamma   90.00
#
_symmetry.space_group_name_H-M   'P 1'
#
loop_
_entity.id
_entity.type
_entity.pdbx_description
1 polymer ?
#
loop_
_entity_poly.entity_id
_entity_poly.type
_entity_poly.pdbx_seq_one_letter_code
_entity_poly.pdbx_strand_id
1 'polypeptide(L)'
;MRTLRLLAAAVVLAPIPLVAAAVSDGARAKGLAKQTVTARDGDLWVGARQLTRGAADDGQPDWAPDRRHVAFVRQEPGERRSALWVVRRDGGRATRLTGGEQVVAMPAWSPDGTRIAYAASPVEGGSFDVWVIPAQGGRPRLAAGGPAEQVQPRWTAAGKVLHRTLQPGEPFPEKTSDADTPRSGPRELLPDFDQRAPFRLTLAGTKLGFASATDNIGEGPVWVRGARARAGAPMRAQQLVRMSDGGVRVYEGAGRLRYTPESTHSHWHLLDFQRYELRTLDGSLVVRDRKSGFCLADHYGQAARRSMVYTGARFFGNCAAYQPRALRVEQGTSPGFTDLYPPHFHGQNLELRGVPAGVYLLVHRANPSEQLQEIDYSNNAASLRIRLSWVGGSPRVETLRRCESSARC
;
A
#
# COMPACT_ATOMS: atom_id res chain seq x y z
N MET A 1 55.36 64.44 45.73
CA MET A 1 54.01 64.00 45.45
C MET A 1 53.75 64.12 43.99
N ARG A 2 53.89 63.06 43.20
CA ARG A 2 53.64 63.03 41.74
C ARG A 2 52.51 62.04 41.51
N THR A 3 51.41 62.54 41.04
CA THR A 3 50.17 61.80 40.62
C THR A 3 50.40 61.19 39.25
N LEU A 4 50.34 59.88 39.20
CA LEU A 4 50.38 59.11 37.95
C LEU A 4 48.93 58.99 37.39
N ARG A 5 48.67 59.47 36.17
CA ARG A 5 47.44 59.30 35.44
C ARG A 5 47.55 58.03 34.57
N LEU A 6 46.70 57.05 34.82
CA LEU A 6 46.50 55.89 33.95
C LEU A 6 45.54 56.26 32.80
N LEU A 7 46.00 56.08 31.57
CA LEU A 7 45.19 56.12 30.37
C LEU A 7 44.56 54.74 30.19
N ALA A 8 43.23 54.65 30.18
CA ALA A 8 42.48 53.47 29.79
C ALA A 8 42.26 53.51 28.27
N ALA A 9 42.81 52.55 27.55
CA ALA A 9 42.50 52.33 26.12
C ALA A 9 41.22 51.53 25.99
N ALA A 10 40.18 52.13 25.38
CA ALA A 10 38.96 51.46 25.03
C ALA A 10 39.17 50.66 23.73
N VAL A 11 39.08 49.34 23.80
CA VAL A 11 39.01 48.46 22.61
C VAL A 11 37.57 48.44 22.12
N VAL A 12 37.35 49.05 20.98
CA VAL A 12 36.08 48.97 20.26
C VAL A 12 36.07 47.65 19.49
N LEU A 13 35.32 46.69 19.98
CA LEU A 13 34.99 45.47 19.25
C LEU A 13 33.83 45.76 18.25
N ALA A 14 34.13 45.71 16.98
CA ALA A 14 33.15 45.80 15.90
C ALA A 14 32.29 44.54 15.93
N PRO A 15 30.95 44.65 15.66
CA PRO A 15 30.08 43.47 15.61
C PRO A 15 30.35 42.66 14.34
N ILE A 16 30.63 41.37 14.53
CA ILE A 16 30.72 40.39 13.44
C ILE A 16 29.29 40.15 12.95
N PRO A 17 28.99 40.28 11.63
CA PRO A 17 27.66 40.03 11.14
C PRO A 17 27.33 38.54 11.17
N LEU A 18 26.36 38.17 11.98
CA LEU A 18 25.75 36.83 12.07
C LEU A 18 24.68 36.68 10.97
N VAL A 19 25.07 36.62 9.68
CA VAL A 19 24.12 36.55 8.54
C VAL A 19 24.51 35.48 7.52
N ALA A 20 25.31 34.47 7.88
CA ALA A 20 25.68 33.41 6.90
C ALA A 20 25.01 32.04 7.12
N ALA A 21 24.27 31.81 8.20
CA ALA A 21 23.70 30.50 8.50
C ALA A 21 22.25 30.31 8.03
N ALA A 22 21.48 31.38 7.83
CA ALA A 22 20.06 31.27 7.48
C ALA A 22 19.79 31.05 5.99
N VAL A 23 20.72 31.42 5.09
CA VAL A 23 20.52 31.29 3.63
C VAL A 23 20.78 29.86 3.13
N SER A 24 21.65 29.09 3.81
CA SER A 24 21.94 27.71 3.44
C SER A 24 20.83 26.73 3.83
N ASP A 25 20.13 26.97 4.94
CA ASP A 25 19.03 26.10 5.38
C ASP A 25 17.75 26.30 4.54
N GLY A 26 17.45 27.50 4.10
CA GLY A 26 16.32 27.78 3.22
C GLY A 26 16.49 27.17 1.81
N ALA A 27 17.68 27.18 1.25
CA ALA A 27 17.98 26.56 -0.05
C ALA A 27 18.00 25.03 0.05
N ARG A 28 18.53 24.48 1.14
CA ARG A 28 18.45 23.05 1.43
C ARG A 28 17.01 22.57 1.65
N ALA A 29 16.18 23.34 2.37
CA ALA A 29 14.77 23.03 2.56
C ALA A 29 13.96 23.07 1.27
N LYS A 30 14.24 24.02 0.35
CA LYS A 30 13.60 24.09 -0.98
C LYS A 30 14.00 22.91 -1.88
N GLY A 31 15.23 22.41 -1.81
CA GLY A 31 15.66 21.20 -2.53
C GLY A 31 15.06 19.92 -1.95
N LEU A 32 14.85 19.87 -0.64
CA LEU A 32 14.25 18.76 0.09
C LEU A 32 12.73 18.62 -0.17
N ALA A 33 12.04 19.72 -0.47
CA ALA A 33 10.59 19.74 -0.68
C ALA A 33 10.12 18.94 -1.93
N LYS A 34 11.00 18.72 -2.90
CA LYS A 34 10.66 18.01 -4.15
C LYS A 34 10.83 16.47 -4.08
N GLN A 35 11.51 15.97 -3.07
CA GLN A 35 11.70 14.51 -2.97
C GLN A 35 10.54 13.87 -2.21
N THR A 36 10.02 12.84 -2.82
CA THR A 36 8.88 12.10 -2.31
C THR A 36 9.35 10.78 -1.70
N VAL A 37 8.70 10.36 -0.62
CA VAL A 37 8.83 9.00 -0.10
C VAL A 37 7.81 8.11 -0.79
N THR A 38 8.24 6.93 -1.23
CA THR A 38 7.39 5.90 -1.82
C THR A 38 7.60 4.60 -1.08
N ALA A 39 6.55 3.81 -0.95
CA ALA A 39 6.67 2.41 -0.57
C ALA A 39 6.80 1.60 -1.86
N ARG A 40 7.77 0.69 -1.91
CA ARG A 40 8.05 -0.16 -3.06
C ARG A 40 8.64 -1.48 -2.58
N ASP A 41 8.07 -2.59 -3.04
CA ASP A 41 8.51 -3.94 -2.69
C ASP A 41 8.55 -4.22 -1.17
N GLY A 42 7.63 -3.55 -0.43
CA GLY A 42 7.53 -3.62 1.02
C GLY A 42 8.56 -2.80 1.78
N ASP A 43 9.35 -1.96 1.10
CA ASP A 43 10.29 -1.04 1.72
C ASP A 43 10.01 0.41 1.33
N LEU A 44 10.49 1.36 2.13
CA LEU A 44 10.37 2.78 1.87
C LEU A 44 11.59 3.31 1.10
N TRP A 45 11.33 4.22 0.17
CA TRP A 45 12.32 4.82 -0.70
C TRP A 45 12.16 6.33 -0.82
N VAL A 46 13.25 7.05 -0.92
CA VAL A 46 13.30 8.47 -1.30
C VAL A 46 14.18 8.62 -2.54
N GLY A 47 13.54 8.79 -3.68
CA GLY A 47 14.25 8.69 -4.97
C GLY A 47 14.86 7.29 -5.14
N ALA A 48 16.15 7.20 -5.39
CA ALA A 48 16.89 5.95 -5.48
C ALA A 48 17.35 5.39 -4.11
N ARG A 49 17.16 6.13 -3.02
CA ARG A 49 17.62 5.71 -1.70
C ARG A 49 16.59 4.89 -0.97
N GLN A 50 16.94 3.68 -0.59
CA GLN A 50 16.15 2.82 0.27
C GLN A 50 16.30 3.27 1.73
N LEU A 51 15.17 3.51 2.42
CA LEU A 51 15.11 3.93 3.82
C LEU A 51 14.98 2.76 4.78
N THR A 52 14.17 1.78 4.41
CA THR A 52 13.91 0.58 5.23
C THR A 52 14.30 -0.67 4.46
N ARG A 53 14.59 -1.75 5.20
CA ARG A 53 14.98 -3.05 4.65
C ARG A 53 14.49 -4.16 5.55
N GLY A 54 14.17 -5.30 4.97
CA GLY A 54 13.85 -6.48 5.77
C GLY A 54 12.70 -7.30 5.19
N ALA A 55 12.17 -8.21 6.02
CA ALA A 55 11.07 -9.07 5.67
C ALA A 55 9.69 -8.43 5.98
N ALA A 56 9.66 -7.34 6.75
CA ALA A 56 8.45 -6.62 7.10
C ALA A 56 7.91 -5.82 5.91
N ASP A 57 6.60 -5.57 5.89
CA ASP A 57 5.93 -4.75 4.89
C ASP A 57 5.76 -3.33 5.41
N ASP A 58 6.49 -2.38 4.83
CA ASP A 58 6.46 -0.96 5.14
C ASP A 58 5.65 -0.20 4.10
N GLY A 59 4.61 0.52 4.54
CA GLY A 59 3.70 1.22 3.66
C GLY A 59 3.15 2.52 4.22
N GLN A 60 2.31 3.19 3.45
CA GLN A 60 1.60 4.42 3.81
C GLN A 60 2.50 5.51 4.42
N PRO A 61 3.60 5.87 3.76
CA PRO A 61 4.52 6.86 4.32
C PRO A 61 3.96 8.28 4.30
N ASP A 62 4.19 9.03 5.37
CA ASP A 62 3.93 10.46 5.45
C ASP A 62 5.16 11.23 5.96
N TRP A 63 5.49 12.35 5.29
CA TRP A 63 6.61 13.19 5.65
C TRP A 63 6.31 14.07 6.87
N ALA A 64 7.24 14.08 7.81
CA ALA A 64 7.28 15.15 8.79
C ALA A 64 7.48 16.53 8.13
N PRO A 65 6.97 17.63 8.71
CA PRO A 65 7.17 18.98 8.16
C PRO A 65 8.65 19.36 8.01
N ASP A 66 9.52 18.84 8.88
CA ASP A 66 10.98 19.06 8.82
C ASP A 66 11.66 18.36 7.63
N ARG A 67 10.95 17.48 6.92
CA ARG A 67 11.48 16.64 5.83
C ARG A 67 12.67 15.77 6.22
N ARG A 68 12.86 15.52 7.52
CA ARG A 68 13.93 14.66 8.06
C ARG A 68 13.42 13.33 8.56
N HIS A 69 12.10 13.23 8.82
CA HIS A 69 11.46 12.03 9.34
C HIS A 69 10.29 11.61 8.47
N VAL A 70 10.04 10.31 8.42
CA VAL A 70 8.91 9.68 7.73
C VAL A 70 8.18 8.81 8.74
N ALA A 71 6.88 9.07 8.95
CA ALA A 71 5.99 8.13 9.62
C ALA A 71 5.50 7.10 8.59
N PHE A 72 5.31 5.87 9.02
CA PHE A 72 4.85 4.80 8.15
C PHE A 72 4.20 3.67 8.94
N VAL A 73 3.49 2.82 8.24
CA VAL A 73 2.88 1.62 8.78
C VAL A 73 3.78 0.43 8.47
N ARG A 74 4.08 -0.40 9.47
CA ARG A 74 4.81 -1.65 9.31
C ARG A 74 3.96 -2.83 9.75
N GLN A 75 3.93 -3.84 8.90
CA GLN A 75 3.41 -5.16 9.22
C GLN A 75 4.56 -6.15 9.25
N GLU A 76 4.77 -6.79 10.39
CA GLU A 76 5.81 -7.81 10.54
C GLU A 76 5.41 -9.12 9.84
N PRO A 77 6.37 -9.94 9.38
CA PRO A 77 6.08 -11.20 8.72
C PRO A 77 5.22 -12.12 9.57
N GLY A 78 4.12 -12.61 9.01
CA GLY A 78 3.19 -13.50 9.70
C GLY A 78 2.23 -12.84 10.66
N GLU A 79 2.38 -11.53 10.94
CA GLU A 79 1.42 -10.79 11.75
C GLU A 79 0.26 -10.26 10.89
N ARG A 80 -0.96 -10.31 11.43
CA ARG A 80 -2.16 -9.72 10.82
C ARG A 80 -2.35 -8.26 11.20
N ARG A 81 -1.60 -7.79 12.18
CA ARG A 81 -1.67 -6.46 12.76
C ARG A 81 -0.48 -5.64 12.27
N SER A 82 -0.66 -4.34 12.31
CA SER A 82 0.38 -3.40 11.90
C SER A 82 0.67 -2.41 13.03
N ALA A 83 1.76 -1.71 12.92
CA ALA A 83 2.15 -0.69 13.90
C ALA A 83 2.63 0.58 13.19
N LEU A 84 2.52 1.70 13.90
CA LEU A 84 3.09 2.98 13.47
C LEU A 84 4.57 3.04 13.81
N TRP A 85 5.37 3.43 12.84
CA TRP A 85 6.81 3.58 12.95
C TRP A 85 7.27 4.92 12.39
N VAL A 86 8.45 5.35 12.80
CA VAL A 86 9.15 6.52 12.26
C VAL A 86 10.56 6.13 11.86
N VAL A 87 11.02 6.61 10.70
CA VAL A 87 12.39 6.46 10.23
C VAL A 87 12.95 7.81 9.79
N ARG A 88 14.26 7.98 9.93
CA ARG A 88 14.97 9.16 9.41
C ARG A 88 15.11 9.08 7.90
N ARG A 89 15.12 10.24 7.24
CA ARG A 89 15.32 10.38 5.79
C ARG A 89 16.65 9.78 5.28
N ASP A 90 17.68 9.81 6.11
CA ASP A 90 18.97 9.22 5.77
C ASP A 90 19.02 7.70 5.96
N GLY A 91 17.90 7.10 6.37
CA GLY A 91 17.79 5.70 6.74
C GLY A 91 18.24 5.48 8.20
N GLY A 92 18.53 4.25 8.52
CA GLY A 92 18.93 3.86 9.87
C GLY A 92 17.85 3.07 10.60
N ARG A 93 17.97 3.00 11.92
CA ARG A 93 17.04 2.24 12.75
C ARG A 93 15.68 2.95 12.80
N ALA A 94 14.63 2.28 12.30
CA ALA A 94 13.27 2.74 12.48
C ALA A 94 12.82 2.56 13.95
N THR A 95 12.02 3.50 14.45
CA THR A 95 11.50 3.48 15.83
C THR A 95 10.01 3.17 15.78
N ARG A 96 9.58 2.18 16.55
CA ARG A 96 8.17 1.81 16.71
C ARG A 96 7.50 2.78 17.68
N LEU A 97 6.33 3.29 17.33
CA LEU A 97 5.56 4.23 18.15
C LEU A 97 4.36 3.57 18.83
N THR A 98 3.71 2.58 18.19
CA THR A 98 2.51 1.91 18.73
C THR A 98 2.79 0.45 19.05
N GLY A 99 2.02 -0.13 19.99
CA GLY A 99 1.99 -1.58 20.20
C GLY A 99 1.47 -2.34 18.97
N GLY A 100 1.65 -3.67 18.91
CA GLY A 100 1.17 -4.52 17.83
C GLY A 100 -0.26 -5.05 18.03
N GLU A 101 -1.07 -4.39 18.84
CA GLU A 101 -2.39 -4.89 19.25
C GLU A 101 -3.52 -4.46 18.29
N GLN A 102 -3.22 -3.52 17.39
CA GLN A 102 -4.19 -2.88 16.50
C GLN A 102 -3.77 -3.03 15.03
N VAL A 103 -4.72 -2.89 14.13
CA VAL A 103 -4.44 -2.59 12.72
C VAL A 103 -4.31 -1.06 12.61
N VAL A 104 -3.12 -0.59 12.28
CA VAL A 104 -2.80 0.84 12.13
C VAL A 104 -2.76 1.21 10.66
N ALA A 105 -3.29 2.40 10.30
CA ALA A 105 -3.32 2.90 8.93
C ALA A 105 -3.25 4.44 8.89
N MET A 106 -2.91 4.97 7.71
CA MET A 106 -3.08 6.38 7.33
C MET A 106 -2.42 7.38 8.28
N PRO A 107 -1.13 7.29 8.58
CA PRO A 107 -0.46 8.27 9.42
C PRO A 107 -0.44 9.66 8.76
N ALA A 108 -0.56 10.70 9.58
CA ALA A 108 -0.50 12.10 9.16
C ALA A 108 0.24 12.94 10.21
N TRP A 109 1.33 13.57 9.83
CA TRP A 109 2.09 14.47 10.71
C TRP A 109 1.35 15.77 10.96
N SER A 110 1.42 16.26 12.20
CA SER A 110 0.96 17.61 12.54
C SER A 110 1.87 18.67 11.91
N PRO A 111 1.33 19.87 11.59
CA PRO A 111 2.11 20.95 10.96
C PRO A 111 3.33 21.40 11.77
N ASP A 112 3.27 21.28 13.10
CA ASP A 112 4.35 21.60 14.03
C ASP A 112 5.38 20.45 14.20
N GLY A 113 5.13 19.28 13.59
CA GLY A 113 6.01 18.11 13.66
C GLY A 113 6.07 17.43 15.03
N THR A 114 5.19 17.79 15.97
CA THR A 114 5.24 17.25 17.35
C THR A 114 4.37 16.03 17.57
N ARG A 115 3.41 15.77 16.66
CA ARG A 115 2.41 14.70 16.80
C ARG A 115 2.14 14.02 15.46
N ILE A 116 1.62 12.80 15.53
CA ILE A 116 1.15 12.04 14.38
C ILE A 116 -0.29 11.59 14.67
N ALA A 117 -1.22 11.93 13.78
CA ALA A 117 -2.54 11.33 13.76
C ALA A 117 -2.52 10.05 12.90
N TYR A 118 -3.30 9.06 13.26
CA TYR A 118 -3.41 7.80 12.51
C TYR A 118 -4.77 7.17 12.74
N ALA A 119 -5.23 6.36 11.81
CA ALA A 119 -6.40 5.52 11.98
C ALA A 119 -5.97 4.19 12.60
N ALA A 120 -6.75 3.65 13.52
CA ALA A 120 -6.50 2.31 14.07
C ALA A 120 -7.79 1.58 14.44
N SER A 121 -7.81 0.27 14.19
CA SER A 121 -8.86 -0.66 14.60
C SER A 121 -8.31 -1.67 15.59
N PRO A 122 -9.06 -2.02 16.66
CA PRO A 122 -8.61 -3.02 17.64
C PRO A 122 -8.57 -4.44 17.07
N VAL A 123 -9.26 -4.67 15.96
CA VAL A 123 -9.34 -5.98 15.29
C VAL A 123 -9.29 -5.80 13.77
N GLU A 124 -8.79 -6.81 13.08
CA GLU A 124 -8.84 -6.89 11.61
C GLU A 124 -10.31 -6.87 11.15
N GLY A 125 -10.67 -5.94 10.26
CA GLY A 125 -12.05 -5.75 9.78
C GLY A 125 -12.99 -5.07 10.79
N GLY A 126 -12.47 -4.54 11.89
CA GLY A 126 -13.21 -3.69 12.82
C GLY A 126 -13.26 -2.23 12.37
N SER A 127 -14.12 -1.43 13.02
CA SER A 127 -14.19 0.01 12.76
C SER A 127 -12.89 0.72 13.14
N PHE A 128 -12.46 1.62 12.29
CA PHE A 128 -11.31 2.48 12.55
C PHE A 128 -11.72 3.72 13.33
N ASP A 129 -10.93 4.02 14.35
CA ASP A 129 -10.96 5.28 15.08
C ASP A 129 -9.71 6.10 14.77
N VAL A 130 -9.77 7.42 14.92
CA VAL A 130 -8.61 8.30 14.77
C VAL A 130 -7.95 8.56 16.10
N TRP A 131 -6.67 8.29 16.16
CA TRP A 131 -5.81 8.47 17.31
C TRP A 131 -4.71 9.50 17.04
N VAL A 132 -4.16 10.08 18.09
CA VAL A 132 -3.01 10.99 18.04
C VAL A 132 -1.97 10.53 19.05
N ILE A 133 -0.71 10.46 18.60
CA ILE A 133 0.44 10.10 19.42
C ILE A 133 1.53 11.17 19.29
N PRO A 134 2.33 11.45 20.36
CA PRO A 134 3.52 12.27 20.24
C PRO A 134 4.50 11.66 19.22
N ALA A 135 5.17 12.48 18.44
CA ALA A 135 6.11 12.03 17.41
C ALA A 135 7.32 11.25 17.95
N GLN A 136 7.66 11.45 19.23
CA GLN A 136 8.70 10.73 19.95
C GLN A 136 8.21 9.44 20.63
N GLY A 137 6.93 9.10 20.43
CA GLY A 137 6.28 7.99 21.12
C GLY A 137 5.61 8.42 22.43
N GLY A 138 4.98 7.47 23.10
CA GLY A 138 4.23 7.70 24.33
C GLY A 138 2.80 7.17 24.24
N ARG A 139 1.91 7.66 25.11
CA ARG A 139 0.53 7.18 25.17
C ARG A 139 -0.33 7.83 24.08
N PRO A 140 -0.95 7.05 23.19
CA PRO A 140 -1.92 7.57 22.22
C PRO A 140 -3.17 8.12 22.90
N ARG A 141 -3.78 9.12 22.26
CA ARG A 141 -5.08 9.69 22.68
C ARG A 141 -6.08 9.53 21.56
N LEU A 142 -7.30 9.11 21.88
CA LEU A 142 -8.40 9.08 20.94
C LEU A 142 -8.74 10.53 20.52
N ALA A 143 -8.76 10.79 19.22
CA ALA A 143 -9.12 12.08 18.64
C ALA A 143 -10.54 12.07 18.06
N ALA A 144 -10.96 10.94 17.49
CA ALA A 144 -12.33 10.72 17.03
C ALA A 144 -12.61 9.21 17.03
N GLY A 145 -13.81 8.83 17.46
CA GLY A 145 -14.25 7.44 17.51
C GLY A 145 -15.77 7.35 17.56
N GLY A 146 -16.30 6.15 17.42
CA GLY A 146 -17.74 5.87 17.45
C GLY A 146 -18.12 4.64 16.64
N PRO A 147 -19.43 4.43 16.41
CA PRO A 147 -19.91 3.26 15.67
C PRO A 147 -19.60 3.30 14.16
N ALA A 148 -19.30 4.48 13.62
CA ALA A 148 -18.90 4.69 12.24
C ALA A 148 -17.37 4.65 12.12
N GLU A 149 -16.85 4.38 10.92
CA GLU A 149 -15.41 4.38 10.67
C GLU A 149 -14.85 5.81 10.60
N GLN A 150 -13.81 6.09 11.38
CA GLN A 150 -13.07 7.34 11.39
C GLN A 150 -11.74 7.11 10.67
N VAL A 151 -11.60 7.66 9.46
CA VAL A 151 -10.45 7.38 8.58
C VAL A 151 -9.84 8.68 8.03
N GLN A 152 -8.70 8.57 7.35
CA GLN A 152 -8.04 9.68 6.68
C GLN A 152 -7.79 10.89 7.58
N PRO A 153 -7.10 10.71 8.70
CA PRO A 153 -6.74 11.84 9.54
C PRO A 153 -5.90 12.84 8.76
N ARG A 154 -6.16 14.12 8.97
CA ARG A 154 -5.38 15.23 8.44
C ARG A 154 -5.39 16.38 9.43
N TRP A 155 -4.48 17.30 9.30
CA TRP A 155 -4.34 18.44 10.19
C TRP A 155 -4.73 19.74 9.50
N THR A 156 -5.41 20.62 10.21
CA THR A 156 -5.47 22.03 9.83
C THR A 156 -4.15 22.73 10.15
N ALA A 157 -3.89 23.88 9.54
CA ALA A 157 -2.73 24.71 9.88
C ALA A 157 -2.69 25.10 11.37
N ALA A 158 -3.87 25.21 12.02
CA ALA A 158 -4.01 25.52 13.44
C ALA A 158 -3.79 24.29 14.37
N GLY A 159 -3.39 23.14 13.83
CA GLY A 159 -3.09 21.95 14.61
C GLY A 159 -4.32 21.19 15.14
N LYS A 160 -5.50 21.38 14.51
CA LYS A 160 -6.70 20.57 14.78
C LYS A 160 -6.71 19.36 13.85
N VAL A 161 -7.01 18.17 14.39
CA VAL A 161 -7.22 16.96 13.60
C VAL A 161 -8.58 17.02 12.93
N LEU A 162 -8.61 16.77 11.65
CA LEU A 162 -9.80 16.47 10.86
C LEU A 162 -9.73 14.99 10.44
N HIS A 163 -10.87 14.40 10.25
CA HIS A 163 -11.00 13.03 9.77
C HIS A 163 -12.22 12.94 8.84
N ARG A 164 -12.36 11.82 8.23
CA ARG A 164 -13.55 11.46 7.50
C ARG A 164 -14.29 10.39 8.30
N THR A 165 -15.61 10.59 8.45
CA THR A 165 -16.53 9.61 9.03
C THR A 165 -17.23 8.88 7.90
N LEU A 166 -17.18 7.56 7.91
CA LEU A 166 -17.89 6.70 6.98
C LEU A 166 -19.01 5.98 7.72
N GLN A 167 -20.24 6.11 7.25
CA GLN A 167 -21.34 5.29 7.73
C GLN A 167 -21.29 3.91 7.08
N PRO A 168 -21.74 2.83 7.74
CA PRO A 168 -21.81 1.51 7.12
C PRO A 168 -22.62 1.57 5.81
N GLY A 169 -21.96 1.31 4.69
CA GLY A 169 -22.58 1.35 3.36
C GLY A 169 -22.59 2.69 2.65
N GLU A 170 -22.08 3.75 3.28
CA GLU A 170 -21.89 5.03 2.59
C GLU A 170 -20.79 4.98 1.54
N PRO A 171 -21.05 5.51 0.33
CA PRO A 171 -19.98 5.69 -0.65
C PRO A 171 -19.04 6.81 -0.20
N PHE A 172 -17.75 6.67 -0.52
CA PHE A 172 -16.78 7.75 -0.32
C PHE A 172 -17.18 8.96 -1.15
N PRO A 173 -17.28 10.20 -0.60
CA PRO A 173 -17.41 11.38 -1.41
C PRO A 173 -16.14 11.59 -2.22
N GLU A 174 -16.31 11.85 -3.50
CA GLU A 174 -15.22 12.18 -4.40
C GLU A 174 -14.61 13.53 -4.03
N LYS A 175 -13.27 13.63 -4.10
CA LYS A 175 -12.60 14.91 -4.17
C LYS A 175 -12.58 15.28 -5.65
N THR A 176 -13.53 16.12 -6.07
CA THR A 176 -13.49 16.71 -7.41
C THR A 176 -12.19 17.51 -7.55
N SER A 177 -11.34 17.09 -8.48
CA SER A 177 -10.23 17.93 -8.93
C SER A 177 -10.80 19.05 -9.80
N ASP A 178 -10.45 20.31 -9.51
CA ASP A 178 -10.89 21.50 -10.23
C ASP A 178 -10.24 21.66 -11.63
N ALA A 179 -10.10 20.60 -12.38
CA ALA A 179 -9.56 20.70 -13.73
C ALA A 179 -10.12 19.61 -14.63
N ASP A 180 -11.36 19.77 -15.07
CA ASP A 180 -11.71 19.22 -16.37
C ASP A 180 -12.97 19.88 -16.94
N THR A 181 -12.85 20.34 -18.19
CA THR A 181 -13.92 20.79 -19.06
C THR A 181 -15.01 19.71 -19.16
N PRO A 182 -16.30 20.06 -19.05
CA PRO A 182 -17.37 19.05 -19.06
C PRO A 182 -17.41 18.32 -20.40
N ARG A 183 -17.03 17.06 -20.41
CA ARG A 183 -17.44 16.13 -21.45
C ARG A 183 -18.93 15.84 -21.22
N SER A 184 -19.72 15.98 -22.24
CA SER A 184 -21.18 15.82 -22.20
C SER A 184 -21.59 14.41 -21.75
N GLY A 185 -22.22 14.28 -20.58
CA GLY A 185 -22.81 13.06 -20.02
C GLY A 185 -21.97 12.37 -18.94
N PRO A 186 -22.62 11.55 -18.07
CA PRO A 186 -21.94 10.80 -17.04
C PRO A 186 -21.02 9.75 -17.66
N ARG A 187 -19.73 9.74 -17.23
CA ARG A 187 -18.73 8.77 -17.65
C ARG A 187 -18.43 7.76 -16.55
N GLU A 188 -17.91 6.62 -16.93
CA GLU A 188 -17.43 5.61 -16.00
C GLU A 188 -16.08 6.00 -15.41
N LEU A 189 -15.96 5.84 -14.11
CA LEU A 189 -14.70 5.95 -13.38
C LEU A 189 -14.18 4.52 -13.20
N LEU A 190 -13.35 4.08 -14.14
CA LEU A 190 -12.84 2.71 -14.18
C LEU A 190 -11.57 2.56 -13.31
N PRO A 191 -11.34 1.39 -12.72
CA PRO A 191 -10.04 1.02 -12.19
C PRO A 191 -9.02 0.83 -13.33
N ASP A 192 -7.75 0.69 -12.94
CA ASP A 192 -6.64 0.35 -13.84
C ASP A 192 -5.62 -0.46 -13.03
N PHE A 193 -5.43 -1.72 -13.41
CA PHE A 193 -4.55 -2.63 -12.68
C PHE A 193 -3.11 -2.54 -13.20
N ASP A 194 -2.21 -1.96 -12.45
CA ASP A 194 -0.78 -2.01 -12.73
C ASP A 194 -0.11 -3.12 -11.90
N GLN A 195 0.16 -4.24 -12.57
CA GLN A 195 0.75 -5.41 -11.92
C GLN A 195 2.25 -5.21 -11.68
N ARG A 196 2.69 -5.40 -10.45
CA ARG A 196 4.11 -5.37 -10.12
C ARG A 196 4.81 -6.69 -10.43
N ALA A 197 6.09 -6.61 -10.83
CA ALA A 197 6.93 -7.80 -10.94
C ALA A 197 7.05 -8.51 -9.57
N PRO A 198 7.06 -9.86 -9.56
CA PRO A 198 7.22 -10.63 -8.33
C PRO A 198 8.43 -10.18 -7.51
N PHE A 199 8.32 -10.20 -6.18
CA PHE A 199 9.41 -9.80 -5.30
C PHE A 199 9.45 -10.68 -4.03
N ARG A 200 10.46 -10.51 -3.16
CA ARG A 200 10.65 -11.31 -1.95
C ARG A 200 10.56 -12.81 -2.22
N LEU A 201 11.41 -13.30 -3.15
CA LEU A 201 11.47 -14.72 -3.45
C LEU A 201 11.92 -15.51 -2.23
N THR A 202 11.23 -16.60 -1.95
CA THR A 202 11.53 -17.55 -0.87
C THR A 202 11.54 -18.97 -1.41
N LEU A 203 12.30 -19.85 -0.76
CA LEU A 203 12.31 -21.27 -1.09
C LEU A 203 11.93 -22.10 0.15
N ALA A 204 10.96 -22.98 -0.01
CA ALA A 204 10.55 -23.95 1.00
C ALA A 204 10.46 -25.36 0.36
N GLY A 205 11.49 -26.16 0.56
CA GLY A 205 11.66 -27.40 -0.21
C GLY A 205 11.77 -27.09 -1.69
N THR A 206 10.90 -27.67 -2.52
CA THR A 206 10.82 -27.43 -3.95
C THR A 206 9.87 -26.30 -4.35
N LYS A 207 9.27 -25.60 -3.39
CA LYS A 207 8.30 -24.51 -3.63
C LYS A 207 9.02 -23.17 -3.69
N LEU A 208 8.80 -22.42 -4.76
CA LEU A 208 9.20 -21.02 -4.94
C LEU A 208 8.05 -20.12 -4.48
N GLY A 209 8.17 -19.53 -3.30
CA GLY A 209 7.28 -18.50 -2.79
C GLY A 209 7.71 -17.11 -3.26
N PHE A 210 6.76 -16.19 -3.33
CA PHE A 210 7.00 -14.81 -3.77
C PHE A 210 5.90 -13.87 -3.25
N ALA A 211 6.22 -12.61 -3.11
CA ALA A 211 5.21 -11.56 -2.94
C ALA A 211 4.67 -11.13 -4.31
N SER A 212 3.38 -10.76 -4.31
CA SER A 212 2.67 -10.20 -5.46
C SER A 212 1.92 -8.94 -5.05
N ALA A 213 1.95 -7.91 -5.88
CA ALA A 213 1.25 -6.66 -5.65
C ALA A 213 0.59 -6.17 -6.93
N THR A 214 -0.67 -5.73 -6.82
CA THR A 214 -1.44 -5.10 -7.90
C THR A 214 -1.85 -3.72 -7.44
N ASP A 215 -1.41 -2.69 -8.15
CA ASP A 215 -1.78 -1.31 -7.89
C ASP A 215 -3.05 -0.97 -8.66
N ASN A 216 -3.99 -0.26 -8.03
CA ASN A 216 -5.08 0.40 -8.76
C ASN A 216 -4.65 1.85 -9.04
N ILE A 217 -4.28 2.14 -10.28
CA ILE A 217 -3.86 3.47 -10.73
C ILE A 217 -4.95 4.24 -11.48
N GLY A 218 -6.14 3.66 -11.60
CA GLY A 218 -7.28 4.20 -12.32
C GLY A 218 -8.03 5.35 -11.62
N GLU A 219 -9.14 5.73 -12.20
CA GLU A 219 -10.01 6.80 -11.71
C GLU A 219 -11.03 6.30 -10.68
N GLY A 220 -11.41 5.04 -10.73
CA GLY A 220 -12.39 4.42 -9.85
C GLY A 220 -11.87 3.21 -9.08
N PRO A 221 -12.60 2.77 -8.07
CA PRO A 221 -12.23 1.58 -7.31
C PRO A 221 -12.43 0.31 -8.12
N VAL A 222 -11.56 -0.67 -7.90
CA VAL A 222 -11.95 -2.07 -8.08
C VAL A 222 -13.03 -2.35 -7.05
N TRP A 223 -14.26 -2.55 -7.46
CA TRP A 223 -15.35 -2.80 -6.54
C TRP A 223 -16.14 -4.03 -7.01
N VAL A 224 -15.95 -5.12 -6.30
CA VAL A 224 -16.60 -6.40 -6.58
C VAL A 224 -17.63 -6.71 -5.51
N ARG A 225 -18.83 -7.06 -5.96
CA ARG A 225 -19.91 -7.55 -5.11
C ARG A 225 -20.22 -9.00 -5.47
N GLY A 226 -20.03 -9.90 -4.53
CA GLY A 226 -20.58 -11.25 -4.59
C GLY A 226 -22.01 -11.28 -4.08
N ALA A 227 -22.91 -11.96 -4.80
CA ALA A 227 -24.28 -12.16 -4.39
C ALA A 227 -24.77 -13.58 -4.68
N ARG A 228 -25.68 -14.11 -3.83
CA ARG A 228 -26.35 -15.39 -4.01
C ARG A 228 -27.74 -15.38 -3.35
N ALA A 229 -28.67 -16.15 -3.89
CA ALA A 229 -30.05 -16.18 -3.41
C ALA A 229 -30.22 -16.87 -2.05
N ARG A 230 -29.38 -17.88 -1.74
CA ARG A 230 -29.43 -18.63 -0.48
C ARG A 230 -28.05 -19.19 -0.10
N ALA A 231 -27.86 -19.48 1.18
CA ALA A 231 -26.65 -20.16 1.62
C ALA A 231 -26.52 -21.52 0.91
N GLY A 232 -25.29 -21.87 0.49
CA GLY A 232 -25.00 -23.06 -0.29
C GLY A 232 -25.13 -22.87 -1.83
N ALA A 233 -25.85 -21.85 -2.31
CA ALA A 233 -25.82 -21.53 -3.73
C ALA A 233 -24.48 -20.90 -4.15
N PRO A 234 -24.04 -21.05 -5.42
CA PRO A 234 -22.88 -20.36 -5.96
C PRO A 234 -23.03 -18.85 -5.79
N MET A 235 -21.95 -18.17 -5.37
CA MET A 235 -21.91 -16.71 -5.27
C MET A 235 -21.33 -16.15 -6.56
N ARG A 236 -22.15 -15.41 -7.30
CA ARG A 236 -21.75 -14.74 -8.54
C ARG A 236 -21.19 -13.37 -8.22
N ALA A 237 -20.16 -12.97 -8.93
CA ALA A 237 -19.57 -11.64 -8.83
C ALA A 237 -20.16 -10.67 -9.84
N GLN A 238 -20.38 -9.44 -9.38
CA GLN A 238 -20.67 -8.25 -10.15
C GLN A 238 -19.54 -7.26 -9.93
N GLN A 239 -19.15 -6.52 -10.96
CA GLN A 239 -18.33 -5.33 -10.79
C GLN A 239 -19.25 -4.10 -10.70
N LEU A 240 -18.98 -3.25 -9.73
CA LEU A 240 -19.65 -1.97 -9.57
C LEU A 240 -18.68 -0.87 -10.01
N VAL A 241 -19.08 -0.13 -11.03
CA VAL A 241 -18.30 0.98 -11.59
C VAL A 241 -18.99 2.28 -11.22
N ARG A 242 -18.24 3.18 -10.59
CA ARG A 242 -18.73 4.52 -10.29
C ARG A 242 -18.88 5.34 -11.55
N MET A 243 -19.90 6.17 -11.57
CA MET A 243 -20.12 7.17 -12.59
C MET A 243 -19.70 8.56 -12.10
N SER A 244 -19.31 9.43 -13.00
CA SER A 244 -18.89 10.81 -12.67
C SER A 244 -20.01 11.70 -12.12
N ASP A 245 -21.26 11.29 -12.23
CA ASP A 245 -22.43 11.93 -11.62
C ASP A 245 -22.81 11.36 -10.24
N GLY A 246 -21.96 10.46 -9.68
CA GLY A 246 -22.21 9.77 -8.41
C GLY A 246 -23.05 8.50 -8.53
N GLY A 247 -23.54 8.16 -9.73
CA GLY A 247 -24.22 6.89 -10.00
C GLY A 247 -23.30 5.67 -9.92
N VAL A 248 -23.90 4.49 -10.03
CA VAL A 248 -23.17 3.22 -10.10
C VAL A 248 -23.71 2.40 -11.27
N ARG A 249 -22.81 1.99 -12.16
CA ARG A 249 -23.12 0.99 -13.18
C ARG A 249 -22.71 -0.40 -12.70
N VAL A 250 -23.53 -1.40 -12.94
CA VAL A 250 -23.29 -2.78 -12.56
C VAL A 250 -22.97 -3.61 -13.80
N TYR A 251 -21.84 -4.28 -13.79
CA TYR A 251 -21.43 -5.26 -14.77
C TYR A 251 -21.61 -6.66 -14.19
N GLU A 252 -22.43 -7.46 -14.85
CA GLU A 252 -22.61 -8.87 -14.52
C GLU A 252 -21.44 -9.69 -15.07
N GLY A 253 -21.23 -10.87 -14.49
CA GLY A 253 -20.23 -11.79 -15.02
C GLY A 253 -18.78 -11.50 -14.60
N ALA A 254 -18.57 -10.67 -13.57
CA ALA A 254 -17.24 -10.37 -12.98
C ALA A 254 -16.62 -11.59 -12.24
N GLY A 255 -17.03 -12.80 -12.58
CA GLY A 255 -16.52 -14.04 -12.01
C GLY A 255 -17.39 -14.63 -10.89
N ARG A 256 -16.73 -15.28 -9.94
CA ARG A 256 -17.40 -15.97 -8.80
C ARG A 256 -16.59 -15.79 -7.55
N LEU A 257 -17.29 -15.80 -6.39
CA LEU A 257 -16.66 -15.88 -5.10
C LEU A 257 -16.80 -17.28 -4.50
N ARG A 258 -15.77 -17.74 -3.81
CA ARG A 258 -15.75 -18.99 -3.07
C ARG A 258 -15.27 -18.71 -1.65
N TYR A 259 -15.97 -19.29 -0.67
CA TYR A 259 -15.50 -19.29 0.72
C TYR A 259 -14.39 -20.32 0.90
N THR A 260 -13.29 -19.92 1.52
CA THR A 260 -12.15 -20.78 1.84
C THR A 260 -12.11 -21.00 3.34
N PRO A 261 -12.48 -22.20 3.85
CA PRO A 261 -12.50 -22.51 5.27
C PRO A 261 -11.12 -23.02 5.73
N GLU A 262 -10.22 -22.14 6.10
CA GLU A 262 -8.93 -22.53 6.67
C GLU A 262 -8.76 -21.95 8.07
N SER A 263 -7.99 -22.60 8.93
CA SER A 263 -7.86 -22.23 10.35
C SER A 263 -7.37 -20.80 10.58
N THR A 264 -6.58 -20.27 9.65
CA THR A 264 -6.00 -18.92 9.71
C THR A 264 -6.52 -17.97 8.65
N HIS A 265 -7.47 -18.43 7.78
CA HIS A 265 -7.77 -17.74 6.54
C HIS A 265 -9.19 -18.09 6.06
N SER A 266 -10.19 -17.77 6.86
CA SER A 266 -11.59 -18.15 6.63
C SER A 266 -12.41 -16.99 6.11
N HIS A 267 -12.36 -16.73 4.78
CA HIS A 267 -13.13 -15.66 4.13
C HIS A 267 -13.48 -15.97 2.65
N TRP A 268 -14.19 -15.08 2.01
CA TRP A 268 -14.59 -15.20 0.61
C TRP A 268 -13.50 -14.66 -0.33
N HIS A 269 -13.21 -15.40 -1.39
CA HIS A 269 -12.25 -15.08 -2.42
C HIS A 269 -12.92 -14.85 -3.77
N LEU A 270 -12.56 -13.79 -4.47
CA LEU A 270 -12.78 -13.65 -5.91
C LEU A 270 -11.87 -14.63 -6.64
N LEU A 271 -12.46 -15.48 -7.47
CA LEU A 271 -11.70 -16.49 -8.23
C LEU A 271 -11.10 -15.87 -9.50
N ASP A 272 -9.91 -16.37 -9.85
CA ASP A 272 -9.20 -16.06 -11.08
C ASP A 272 -8.83 -14.56 -11.28
N PHE A 273 -8.74 -13.80 -10.17
CA PHE A 273 -8.35 -12.39 -10.24
C PHE A 273 -6.85 -12.21 -10.56
N GLN A 274 -5.99 -13.06 -10.04
CA GLN A 274 -4.56 -13.07 -10.38
C GLN A 274 -4.13 -14.46 -10.84
N ARG A 275 -3.00 -14.50 -11.57
CA ARG A 275 -2.38 -15.73 -12.05
C ARG A 275 -0.87 -15.62 -11.97
N TYR A 276 -0.24 -16.69 -11.49
CA TYR A 276 1.21 -16.78 -11.38
C TYR A 276 1.70 -17.95 -12.23
N GLU A 277 2.72 -17.69 -13.03
CA GLU A 277 3.20 -18.65 -14.02
C GLU A 277 4.72 -18.68 -14.09
N LEU A 278 5.29 -19.86 -14.20
CA LEU A 278 6.68 -20.03 -14.66
C LEU A 278 6.62 -20.37 -16.16
N ARG A 279 7.33 -19.60 -16.97
CA ARG A 279 7.35 -19.74 -18.42
C ARG A 279 8.78 -19.83 -18.93
N THR A 280 8.97 -20.47 -20.06
CA THR A 280 10.23 -20.39 -20.83
C THR A 280 10.37 -19.00 -21.45
N LEU A 281 11.55 -18.67 -21.99
CA LEU A 281 11.80 -17.36 -22.60
C LEU A 281 10.99 -17.12 -23.88
N ASP A 282 10.58 -18.18 -24.58
CA ASP A 282 9.66 -18.12 -25.72
C ASP A 282 8.18 -17.94 -25.31
N GLY A 283 7.92 -18.02 -24.00
CA GLY A 283 6.58 -17.81 -23.43
C GLY A 283 5.76 -19.08 -23.21
N SER A 284 6.33 -20.28 -23.42
CA SER A 284 5.64 -21.53 -23.15
C SER A 284 5.44 -21.74 -21.65
N LEU A 285 4.27 -22.24 -21.24
CA LEU A 285 3.94 -22.48 -19.85
C LEU A 285 4.70 -23.70 -19.32
N VAL A 286 5.39 -23.53 -18.19
CA VAL A 286 6.11 -24.63 -17.48
C VAL A 286 5.35 -25.02 -16.22
N VAL A 287 5.02 -24.05 -15.36
CA VAL A 287 4.24 -24.27 -14.13
C VAL A 287 3.21 -23.16 -13.98
N ARG A 288 2.02 -23.54 -13.54
CA ARG A 288 0.98 -22.60 -13.08
C ARG A 288 0.76 -22.76 -11.59
N ASP A 289 0.42 -21.65 -10.92
CA ASP A 289 -0.01 -21.67 -9.53
C ASP A 289 -1.29 -22.47 -9.32
N ARG A 290 -1.52 -22.85 -8.06
CA ARG A 290 -2.75 -23.48 -7.59
C ARG A 290 -3.64 -22.52 -6.82
N LYS A 291 -3.18 -21.29 -6.59
CA LYS A 291 -3.96 -20.27 -5.93
C LYS A 291 -5.02 -19.74 -6.91
N SER A 292 -6.27 -19.99 -6.58
CA SER A 292 -7.40 -19.62 -7.45
C SER A 292 -8.24 -18.49 -6.91
N GLY A 293 -7.94 -17.97 -5.71
CA GLY A 293 -8.82 -16.98 -5.08
C GLY A 293 -8.08 -15.92 -4.28
N PHE A 294 -8.67 -14.71 -4.27
CA PHE A 294 -8.09 -13.50 -3.72
C PHE A 294 -9.15 -12.69 -2.97
N CYS A 295 -8.80 -12.17 -1.80
CA CYS A 295 -9.59 -11.20 -1.05
C CYS A 295 -8.97 -9.82 -1.30
N LEU A 296 -9.59 -9.03 -2.16
CA LEU A 296 -9.07 -7.73 -2.58
C LEU A 296 -9.18 -6.71 -1.45
N ALA A 297 -8.10 -5.98 -1.21
CA ALA A 297 -8.03 -5.00 -0.12
C ALA A 297 -7.07 -3.84 -0.40
N ASP A 298 -7.26 -2.77 0.37
CA ASP A 298 -6.39 -1.59 0.40
C ASP A 298 -5.25 -1.80 1.39
N HIS A 299 -4.23 -2.57 1.02
CA HIS A 299 -3.10 -2.82 1.92
C HIS A 299 -2.18 -1.60 2.07
N TYR A 300 -1.84 -0.95 0.96
CA TYR A 300 -0.92 0.19 0.96
C TYR A 300 -1.33 1.26 -0.05
N GLY A 301 -1.14 2.52 0.28
CA GLY A 301 -1.30 3.66 -0.63
C GLY A 301 -0.08 3.87 -1.55
N GLN A 302 0.50 2.80 -2.11
CA GLN A 302 1.73 2.89 -2.90
C GLN A 302 1.52 3.51 -4.28
N ALA A 303 0.33 3.29 -4.85
CA ALA A 303 -0.02 3.77 -6.17
C ALA A 303 -0.48 5.23 -6.19
N ALA A 304 -0.63 5.89 -5.04
CA ALA A 304 -1.23 7.22 -4.90
C ALA A 304 -0.67 8.31 -5.82
N ARG A 305 0.57 8.16 -6.29
CA ARG A 305 1.22 9.13 -7.19
C ARG A 305 1.06 8.81 -8.67
N ARG A 306 0.83 7.55 -8.98
CA ARG A 306 0.62 7.06 -10.33
C ARG A 306 -0.86 6.96 -10.65
N SER A 307 -1.68 6.95 -9.60
CA SER A 307 -3.13 6.92 -9.73
C SER A 307 -3.66 8.27 -10.22
N MET A 308 -4.63 8.21 -11.11
CA MET A 308 -5.38 9.39 -11.60
C MET A 308 -6.14 10.08 -10.47
N VAL A 309 -6.58 9.31 -9.47
CA VAL A 309 -7.34 9.80 -8.31
C VAL A 309 -6.85 9.07 -7.05
N TYR A 310 -6.81 9.76 -5.93
CA TYR A 310 -6.58 9.17 -4.62
C TYR A 310 -7.75 9.46 -3.69
N THR A 311 -8.55 8.45 -3.40
CA THR A 311 -9.79 8.60 -2.60
C THR A 311 -9.67 8.18 -1.14
N GLY A 312 -8.56 7.55 -0.76
CA GLY A 312 -8.35 6.90 0.53
C GLY A 312 -8.87 5.47 0.58
N ALA A 313 -8.45 4.73 1.59
CA ALA A 313 -8.80 3.33 1.76
C ALA A 313 -10.30 3.12 1.99
N ARG A 314 -10.87 2.11 1.36
CA ARG A 314 -12.26 1.70 1.53
C ARG A 314 -12.40 0.21 1.85
N PHE A 315 -11.52 -0.62 1.33
CA PHE A 315 -11.60 -2.06 1.41
C PHE A 315 -10.53 -2.60 2.36
N PHE A 316 -10.95 -3.12 3.51
CA PHE A 316 -10.04 -3.48 4.62
C PHE A 316 -9.76 -4.98 4.72
N GLY A 317 -9.99 -5.75 3.65
CA GLY A 317 -9.60 -7.16 3.57
C GLY A 317 -10.45 -8.13 4.39
N ASN A 318 -11.61 -7.71 4.88
CA ASN A 318 -12.50 -8.57 5.66
C ASN A 318 -13.12 -9.68 4.80
N CYS A 319 -13.57 -9.37 3.58
CA CYS A 319 -14.19 -10.32 2.64
C CYS A 319 -15.19 -11.26 3.30
N ALA A 320 -16.00 -10.74 4.24
CA ALA A 320 -16.93 -11.50 5.08
C ALA A 320 -16.26 -12.68 5.81
N ALA A 321 -15.16 -12.38 6.53
CA ALA A 321 -14.42 -13.34 7.32
C ALA A 321 -15.33 -14.05 8.32
N TYR A 322 -15.14 -15.36 8.46
CA TYR A 322 -15.93 -16.25 9.32
C TYR A 322 -17.44 -16.30 9.03
N GLN A 323 -17.87 -15.82 7.86
CA GLN A 323 -19.28 -15.81 7.45
C GLN A 323 -19.53 -16.71 6.22
N PRO A 324 -19.43 -18.04 6.32
CA PRO A 324 -19.63 -18.94 5.17
C PRO A 324 -21.07 -18.90 4.62
N ARG A 325 -22.02 -18.43 5.42
CA ARG A 325 -23.44 -18.31 5.04
C ARG A 325 -23.81 -16.94 4.47
N ALA A 326 -22.87 -16.01 4.33
CA ALA A 326 -23.12 -14.68 3.76
C ALA A 326 -23.83 -14.78 2.41
N LEU A 327 -24.83 -13.94 2.21
CA LEU A 327 -25.57 -13.84 0.96
C LEU A 327 -24.98 -12.75 0.03
N ARG A 328 -24.22 -11.83 0.61
CA ARG A 328 -23.55 -10.73 -0.08
C ARG A 328 -22.16 -10.50 0.53
N VAL A 329 -21.20 -10.23 -0.31
CA VAL A 329 -19.81 -9.93 0.06
C VAL A 329 -19.32 -8.80 -0.82
N GLU A 330 -18.64 -7.83 -0.23
CA GLU A 330 -17.97 -6.76 -0.98
C GLU A 330 -16.47 -6.83 -0.72
N GLN A 331 -15.68 -6.59 -1.77
CA GLN A 331 -14.23 -6.50 -1.74
C GLN A 331 -13.74 -5.63 -2.88
N GLY A 332 -12.51 -5.15 -2.78
CA GLY A 332 -11.96 -4.30 -3.83
C GLY A 332 -10.66 -3.62 -3.45
N THR A 333 -10.22 -2.71 -4.33
CA THR A 333 -9.03 -1.88 -4.12
C THR A 333 -9.33 -0.44 -4.57
N SER A 334 -9.17 0.52 -3.68
CA SER A 334 -9.41 1.95 -3.96
C SER A 334 -8.35 2.51 -4.90
N PRO A 335 -8.65 3.57 -5.68
CA PRO A 335 -7.64 4.27 -6.46
C PRO A 335 -6.46 4.74 -5.60
N GLY A 336 -5.25 4.49 -6.06
CA GLY A 336 -4.02 4.83 -5.35
C GLY A 336 -3.60 3.81 -4.29
N PHE A 337 -4.32 2.70 -4.14
CA PHE A 337 -3.97 1.63 -3.22
C PHE A 337 -3.43 0.40 -3.95
N THR A 338 -2.76 -0.44 -3.18
CA THR A 338 -2.13 -1.68 -3.62
C THR A 338 -2.76 -2.85 -2.89
N ASP A 339 -3.14 -3.87 -3.63
CA ASP A 339 -3.52 -5.18 -3.11
C ASP A 339 -2.27 -6.07 -3.07
N LEU A 340 -1.82 -6.45 -1.87
CA LEU A 340 -0.55 -7.14 -1.64
C LEU A 340 -0.74 -8.53 -1.05
N TYR A 341 -0.04 -9.51 -1.60
CA TYR A 341 0.01 -10.90 -1.14
C TYR A 341 1.46 -11.30 -0.83
N PRO A 342 1.85 -11.36 0.47
CA PRO A 342 3.18 -11.79 0.90
C PRO A 342 3.46 -13.28 0.59
N PRO A 343 4.74 -13.72 0.55
CA PRO A 343 5.12 -15.08 0.19
C PRO A 343 4.63 -16.17 1.17
N HIS A 344 4.31 -15.80 2.40
CA HIS A 344 3.79 -16.74 3.42
C HIS A 344 2.28 -16.99 3.33
N PHE A 345 1.56 -16.23 2.48
CA PHE A 345 0.12 -16.46 2.29
C PHE A 345 -0.13 -17.79 1.59
N HIS A 346 -1.26 -18.42 1.94
CA HIS A 346 -1.64 -19.71 1.39
C HIS A 346 -1.64 -19.72 -0.14
N GLY A 347 -0.94 -20.70 -0.72
CA GLY A 347 -0.86 -20.89 -2.17
C GLY A 347 -0.02 -19.84 -2.92
N GLN A 348 0.67 -18.93 -2.24
CA GLN A 348 1.53 -17.90 -2.84
C GLN A 348 2.89 -18.49 -3.27
N ASN A 349 2.85 -19.57 -4.06
CA ASN A 349 4.05 -20.30 -4.50
C ASN A 349 3.82 -21.10 -5.79
N LEU A 350 4.92 -21.45 -6.45
CA LEU A 350 4.98 -22.41 -7.56
C LEU A 350 5.79 -23.64 -7.15
N GLU A 351 5.32 -24.82 -7.53
CA GLU A 351 6.04 -26.08 -7.33
C GLU A 351 7.08 -26.23 -8.45
N LEU A 352 8.36 -26.32 -8.09
CA LEU A 352 9.48 -26.46 -9.03
C LEU A 352 9.92 -27.91 -9.25
N ARG A 353 9.35 -28.88 -8.52
CA ARG A 353 9.74 -30.29 -8.67
C ARG A 353 9.61 -30.73 -10.13
N GLY A 354 10.67 -31.30 -10.68
CA GLY A 354 10.70 -31.74 -12.06
C GLY A 354 10.95 -30.65 -13.10
N VAL A 355 11.07 -29.39 -12.69
CA VAL A 355 11.48 -28.31 -13.60
C VAL A 355 12.98 -28.40 -13.83
N PRO A 356 13.48 -28.50 -15.06
CA PRO A 356 14.92 -28.53 -15.35
C PRO A 356 15.66 -27.27 -14.91
N ALA A 357 16.97 -27.37 -14.67
CA ALA A 357 17.81 -26.18 -14.54
C ALA A 357 17.73 -25.33 -15.81
N GLY A 358 17.64 -24.01 -15.68
CA GLY A 358 17.48 -23.13 -16.85
C GLY A 358 17.15 -21.70 -16.50
N VAL A 359 16.87 -20.91 -17.52
CA VAL A 359 16.41 -19.52 -17.39
C VAL A 359 14.92 -19.47 -17.72
N TYR A 360 14.17 -18.84 -16.84
CA TYR A 360 12.71 -18.79 -16.89
C TYR A 360 12.18 -17.38 -16.66
N LEU A 361 10.92 -17.16 -17.01
CA LEU A 361 10.13 -15.99 -16.65
C LEU A 361 9.16 -16.38 -15.54
N LEU A 362 9.26 -15.74 -14.36
CA LEU A 362 8.23 -15.78 -13.35
C LEU A 362 7.25 -14.61 -13.62
N VAL A 363 6.06 -14.92 -14.07
CA VAL A 363 5.09 -13.96 -14.59
C VAL A 363 3.91 -13.84 -13.63
N HIS A 364 3.55 -12.61 -13.30
CA HIS A 364 2.30 -12.28 -12.63
C HIS A 364 1.34 -11.60 -13.58
N ARG A 365 0.04 -11.91 -13.45
CA ARG A 365 -1.04 -11.27 -14.21
C ARG A 365 -2.19 -10.94 -13.29
N ALA A 366 -2.66 -9.69 -13.32
CA ALA A 366 -3.95 -9.29 -12.81
C ALA A 366 -5.01 -9.48 -13.91
N ASN A 367 -6.26 -9.70 -13.52
CA ASN A 367 -7.42 -9.80 -14.40
C ASN A 367 -7.17 -10.62 -15.71
N PRO A 368 -6.56 -11.82 -15.63
CA PRO A 368 -6.01 -12.54 -16.79
C PRO A 368 -7.08 -13.04 -17.76
N SER A 369 -8.33 -12.95 -17.40
CA SER A 369 -9.48 -13.33 -18.24
C SER A 369 -10.37 -12.13 -18.59
N GLU A 370 -9.88 -10.92 -18.29
CA GLU A 370 -10.57 -9.64 -18.58
C GLU A 370 -12.02 -9.61 -18.06
N GLN A 371 -12.26 -10.24 -16.91
CA GLN A 371 -13.60 -10.32 -16.30
C GLN A 371 -14.04 -9.00 -15.68
N LEU A 372 -13.08 -8.15 -15.30
CA LEU A 372 -13.32 -6.81 -14.76
C LEU A 372 -13.03 -5.77 -15.83
N GLN A 373 -13.90 -4.77 -15.92
CA GLN A 373 -13.68 -3.60 -16.78
C GLN A 373 -12.63 -2.69 -16.15
N GLU A 374 -11.69 -2.21 -16.94
CA GLU A 374 -10.58 -1.35 -16.52
C GLU A 374 -10.14 -0.43 -17.66
N ILE A 375 -9.27 0.55 -17.38
CA ILE A 375 -8.83 1.55 -18.34
C ILE A 375 -7.84 0.95 -19.34
N ASP A 376 -6.82 0.23 -18.85
CA ASP A 376 -5.74 -0.34 -19.65
C ASP A 376 -5.44 -1.78 -19.22
N TYR A 377 -5.58 -2.72 -20.13
CA TYR A 377 -5.25 -4.13 -19.90
C TYR A 377 -3.77 -4.46 -20.21
N SER A 378 -3.04 -3.55 -20.82
CA SER A 378 -1.67 -3.80 -21.28
C SER A 378 -0.65 -3.83 -20.14
N ASN A 379 -0.94 -3.18 -19.01
CA ASN A 379 -0.12 -3.11 -17.81
C ASN A 379 -0.45 -4.21 -16.77
N ASN A 380 -1.38 -5.11 -17.07
CA ASN A 380 -1.85 -6.20 -16.21
C ASN A 380 -0.82 -7.32 -16.00
N ALA A 381 0.36 -7.22 -16.52
CA ALA A 381 1.37 -8.26 -16.40
C ALA A 381 2.76 -7.71 -16.12
N ALA A 382 3.47 -8.34 -15.19
CA ALA A 382 4.86 -8.07 -14.89
C ALA A 382 5.63 -9.36 -14.67
N SER A 383 6.95 -9.34 -14.79
CA SER A 383 7.75 -10.56 -14.70
C SER A 383 9.14 -10.35 -14.13
N LEU A 384 9.70 -11.45 -13.61
CA LEU A 384 11.13 -11.60 -13.34
C LEU A 384 11.72 -12.60 -14.32
N ARG A 385 12.88 -12.29 -14.87
CA ARG A 385 13.76 -13.29 -15.46
C ARG A 385 14.60 -13.91 -14.35
N ILE A 386 14.49 -15.21 -14.17
CA ILE A 386 15.18 -15.94 -13.11
C ILE A 386 16.03 -17.06 -13.71
N ARG A 387 17.12 -17.41 -13.00
CA ARG A 387 17.87 -18.64 -13.23
C ARG A 387 17.53 -19.65 -12.15
N LEU A 388 17.06 -20.83 -12.54
CA LEU A 388 16.87 -21.98 -11.68
C LEU A 388 18.06 -22.94 -11.83
N SER A 389 18.61 -23.37 -10.72
CA SER A 389 19.61 -24.43 -10.65
C SER A 389 19.30 -25.37 -9.48
N TRP A 390 19.89 -26.56 -9.48
CA TRP A 390 19.68 -27.57 -8.46
C TRP A 390 20.99 -27.93 -7.79
N VAL A 391 21.04 -27.95 -6.47
CA VAL A 391 22.21 -28.35 -5.68
C VAL A 391 21.78 -29.38 -4.65
N GLY A 392 22.23 -30.60 -4.75
CA GLY A 392 21.83 -31.69 -3.84
C GLY A 392 20.32 -31.92 -3.80
N GLY A 393 19.61 -31.77 -4.93
CA GLY A 393 18.16 -31.90 -5.02
C GLY A 393 17.34 -30.69 -4.52
N SER A 394 18.01 -29.64 -4.04
CA SER A 394 17.38 -28.39 -3.60
C SER A 394 17.47 -27.31 -4.69
N PRO A 395 16.37 -26.58 -4.95
CA PRO A 395 16.39 -25.51 -5.94
C PRO A 395 17.16 -24.28 -5.43
N ARG A 396 17.80 -23.58 -6.34
CA ARG A 396 18.36 -22.25 -6.14
C ARG A 396 17.83 -21.35 -7.23
N VAL A 397 17.37 -20.16 -6.84
CA VAL A 397 16.78 -19.18 -7.75
C VAL A 397 17.55 -17.87 -7.62
N GLU A 398 18.02 -17.37 -8.75
CA GLU A 398 18.69 -16.09 -8.90
C GLU A 398 17.85 -15.18 -9.78
N THR A 399 17.60 -13.94 -9.35
CA THR A 399 16.94 -12.93 -10.18
C THR A 399 17.96 -12.30 -11.13
N LEU A 400 17.72 -12.43 -12.43
CA LEU A 400 18.58 -11.89 -13.49
C LEU A 400 18.11 -10.51 -13.97
N ARG A 401 16.79 -10.32 -14.07
CA ARG A 401 16.18 -9.08 -14.54
C ARG A 401 14.78 -8.94 -13.98
N ARG A 402 14.37 -7.68 -13.77
CA ARG A 402 13.00 -7.30 -13.36
C ARG A 402 12.37 -6.49 -14.49
N CYS A 403 11.13 -6.81 -14.84
CA CYS A 403 10.36 -6.16 -15.90
C CYS A 403 8.98 -5.81 -15.36
N GLU A 404 8.81 -4.54 -15.04
CA GLU A 404 7.51 -3.98 -14.70
C GLU A 404 6.67 -3.83 -15.98
N SER A 405 5.36 -3.96 -15.85
CA SER A 405 4.39 -3.81 -16.94
C SER A 405 4.71 -4.67 -18.19
N SER A 406 5.32 -5.84 -18.00
CA SER A 406 5.62 -6.78 -19.10
C SER A 406 5.65 -8.22 -18.63
N ALA A 407 4.92 -9.08 -19.33
CA ALA A 407 5.02 -10.54 -19.16
C ALA A 407 6.30 -11.14 -19.75
N ARG A 408 7.05 -10.37 -20.52
CA ARG A 408 8.26 -10.82 -21.21
C ARG A 408 9.45 -9.98 -20.79
N CYS A 409 10.28 -10.57 -20.05
CA CYS A 409 11.54 -10.02 -19.64
C CYS A 409 12.63 -10.43 -20.62
#